data_433a9a8490f315f65e15309256b94510
#
_entry.id   433a9a8490f315f65e15309256b94510
#
_cell.length_a   1.000
_cell.length_b   1.000
_cell.length_c   1.000
_cell.angle_alpha   90.00
_cell.angle_beta   90.00
_cell.angle_gamma   90.00
#
_symmetry.space_group_name_H-M   'P 1'
#
loop_
_entity.id
_entity.type
_entity.pdbx_description
1 polymer ?
#
loop_
_entity_poly.entity_id
_entity_poly.type
_entity_poly.pdbx_seq_one_letter_code
_entity_poly.pdbx_strand_id
1 'polypeptide(L)'
;MKDILLITPPFTQLNTPYPATAYLKGFLNTKNISSFQIDLGIEVIIELFSKEQFTKVFAHAEQKNTILTDNSKRIFALKESYLNTLDAVIAFLQGNNATFARQICTDGFLPQASRFQQLDDLHWAFGEMGLHDKAKHLATLYLEDLSDFIVECVDANFGFSRYAERLGRSANSFDEIYDSLHKELTYIDQITLALLHEKIAKLQPKLVCFSVPFPGNLYSAFRCAQYIKKNFPNIKIAMGGGFANTELRSVSDKRVFEFFDFITLDDGELPIELLINSFSNNMAKMPLFKRTFLLQNNKVVYSNNCNKPDYKQSEVGTPDYTDLYLNKYISVIEIANPMHSLWSDGRWNKLTMAHGCYWGKCTFCDISLDYIKIYEPIAATLLVDRMEELISKTGENGFHFVDEAAPPSLMKALALEIIKRKLIVTWWTNIRFEKNFTADLCFLLKASGCIAVSGGLEVASDRLLKLIDKGVTVTQVAQVTRNFTKANIMVHSYLMYGYPTQTEQETIDSLEMVRQLFQIGVLQSGFWHQFALT
;
A
#
# COMPACT_ATOMS: atom_id res chain seq x y z
N MET A 1 17.98 17.84 -15.49
CA MET A 1 17.25 16.83 -16.28
C MET A 1 17.38 15.51 -15.55
N LYS A 2 16.31 14.75 -15.39
CA LYS A 2 16.35 13.40 -14.79
C LYS A 2 16.03 12.39 -15.88
N ASP A 3 16.75 11.27 -15.91
CA ASP A 3 16.52 10.28 -16.97
C ASP A 3 15.21 9.53 -16.76
N ILE A 4 14.83 9.28 -15.50
CA ILE A 4 13.65 8.52 -15.13
C ILE A 4 12.78 9.28 -14.12
N LEU A 5 11.46 9.20 -14.31
CA LEU A 5 10.46 9.56 -13.34
C LEU A 5 9.67 8.30 -12.93
N LEU A 6 9.72 7.94 -11.64
CA LEU A 6 8.97 6.85 -11.05
C LEU A 6 7.69 7.41 -10.43
N ILE A 7 6.52 6.85 -10.75
CA ILE A 7 5.22 7.36 -10.30
C ILE A 7 4.42 6.25 -9.62
N THR A 8 3.95 6.53 -8.41
CA THR A 8 2.81 5.82 -7.81
C THR A 8 1.55 6.60 -8.18
N PRO A 9 0.64 6.06 -9.02
CA PRO A 9 -0.57 6.77 -9.43
C PRO A 9 -1.65 6.76 -8.34
N PRO A 10 -2.61 7.72 -8.35
CA PRO A 10 -3.71 7.76 -7.39
C PRO A 10 -4.61 6.50 -7.47
N PHE A 11 -5.12 5.96 -6.36
CA PHE A 11 -4.78 6.24 -4.98
C PHE A 11 -4.25 4.97 -4.31
N THR A 12 -3.38 5.16 -3.32
CA THR A 12 -2.90 4.09 -2.46
C THR A 12 -3.17 4.43 -0.99
N GLN A 13 -2.40 3.85 -0.07
CA GLN A 13 -2.47 4.15 1.36
C GLN A 13 -2.08 5.61 1.66
N LEU A 14 -2.70 6.21 2.68
CA LEU A 14 -2.52 7.62 3.04
C LEU A 14 -1.43 7.86 4.09
N ASN A 15 -1.04 6.83 4.84
CA ASN A 15 -0.21 6.96 6.03
C ASN A 15 1.30 6.89 5.75
N THR A 16 1.71 6.23 4.68
CA THR A 16 3.13 6.02 4.35
C THR A 16 3.27 5.71 2.86
N PRO A 17 4.42 6.02 2.22
CA PRO A 17 4.64 5.71 0.82
C PRO A 17 4.50 4.21 0.52
N TYR A 18 3.97 3.89 -0.66
CA TYR A 18 4.08 2.55 -1.20
C TYR A 18 5.54 2.29 -1.58
N PRO A 19 6.17 1.16 -1.19
CA PRO A 19 7.63 1.05 -1.20
C PRO A 19 8.26 0.88 -2.58
N ALA A 20 7.51 0.46 -3.60
CA ALA A 20 8.06 0.04 -4.89
C ALA A 20 8.94 1.10 -5.56
N THR A 21 8.51 2.36 -5.60
CA THR A 21 9.30 3.44 -6.22
C THR A 21 10.59 3.73 -5.45
N ALA A 22 10.55 3.62 -4.10
CA ALA A 22 11.74 3.81 -3.27
C ALA A 22 12.77 2.69 -3.48
N TYR A 23 12.33 1.43 -3.64
CA TYR A 23 13.21 0.31 -3.98
C TYR A 23 13.85 0.50 -5.36
N LEU A 24 13.04 0.82 -6.37
CA LEU A 24 13.55 1.08 -7.72
C LEU A 24 14.52 2.26 -7.74
N LYS A 25 14.25 3.33 -7.00
CA LYS A 25 15.17 4.47 -6.89
C LYS A 25 16.47 4.07 -6.19
N GLY A 26 16.41 3.30 -5.11
CA GLY A 26 17.58 2.74 -4.44
C GLY A 26 18.44 1.93 -5.42
N PHE A 27 17.83 1.06 -6.20
CA PHE A 27 18.52 0.30 -7.23
C PHE A 27 19.16 1.21 -8.31
N LEU A 28 18.41 2.17 -8.84
CA LEU A 28 18.93 3.10 -9.87
C LEU A 28 20.13 3.92 -9.35
N ASN A 29 20.14 4.26 -8.06
CA ASN A 29 21.30 4.90 -7.43
C ASN A 29 22.54 3.99 -7.47
N THR A 30 22.41 2.67 -7.31
CA THR A 30 23.55 1.73 -7.44
C THR A 30 24.12 1.69 -8.84
N LYS A 31 23.32 2.09 -9.85
CA LYS A 31 23.72 2.14 -11.27
C LYS A 31 24.14 3.53 -11.73
N ASN A 32 24.18 4.52 -10.85
CA ASN A 32 24.43 5.93 -11.17
C ASN A 32 23.42 6.49 -12.21
N ILE A 33 22.18 5.98 -12.22
CA ILE A 33 21.13 6.44 -13.11
C ILE A 33 20.31 7.51 -12.39
N SER A 34 20.21 8.68 -13.02
CA SER A 34 19.50 9.83 -12.47
C SER A 34 17.99 9.60 -12.50
N SER A 35 17.36 9.52 -11.33
CA SER A 35 15.91 9.32 -11.20
C SER A 35 15.27 10.33 -10.25
N PHE A 36 13.94 10.46 -10.35
CA PHE A 36 13.07 11.15 -9.43
C PHE A 36 11.84 10.29 -9.18
N GLN A 37 11.22 10.41 -8.02
CA GLN A 37 9.99 9.69 -7.71
C GLN A 37 8.92 10.60 -7.16
N ILE A 38 7.66 10.25 -7.41
CA ILE A 38 6.49 10.95 -6.89
C ILE A 38 5.41 9.96 -6.48
N ASP A 39 4.68 10.29 -5.43
CA ASP A 39 3.42 9.69 -5.07
C ASP A 39 2.30 10.69 -5.39
N LEU A 40 1.70 10.55 -6.57
CA LEU A 40 0.62 11.43 -7.00
C LEU A 40 -0.63 11.24 -6.13
N GLY A 41 -0.81 10.06 -5.51
CA GLY A 41 -1.98 9.81 -4.67
C GLY A 41 -2.03 10.76 -3.49
N ILE A 42 -0.96 10.83 -2.69
CA ILE A 42 -0.92 11.73 -1.54
C ILE A 42 -0.90 13.21 -1.97
N GLU A 43 -0.21 13.57 -3.07
CA GLU A 43 -0.18 14.94 -3.54
C GLU A 43 -1.59 15.42 -3.95
N VAL A 44 -2.37 14.58 -4.65
CA VAL A 44 -3.77 14.87 -5.02
C VAL A 44 -4.68 14.97 -3.78
N ILE A 45 -4.53 14.08 -2.80
CA ILE A 45 -5.34 14.14 -1.57
C ILE A 45 -5.08 15.43 -0.80
N ILE A 46 -3.83 15.82 -0.63
CA ILE A 46 -3.49 17.05 0.10
C ILE A 46 -3.96 18.30 -0.65
N GLU A 47 -3.87 18.32 -1.97
CA GLU A 47 -4.42 19.41 -2.78
C GLU A 47 -5.95 19.46 -2.65
N LEU A 48 -6.64 18.33 -2.85
CA LEU A 48 -8.10 18.23 -2.80
C LEU A 48 -8.66 18.62 -1.43
N PHE A 49 -8.06 18.13 -0.33
CA PHE A 49 -8.49 18.39 1.04
C PHE A 49 -7.82 19.64 1.64
N SER A 50 -7.63 20.67 0.83
CA SER A 50 -7.31 22.04 1.26
C SER A 50 -8.56 22.91 1.32
N LYS A 51 -8.58 23.91 2.19
CA LYS A 51 -9.68 24.91 2.26
C LYS A 51 -9.96 25.53 0.90
N GLU A 52 -8.91 25.89 0.15
CA GLU A 52 -9.04 26.51 -1.16
C GLU A 52 -9.76 25.58 -2.15
N GLN A 53 -9.29 24.34 -2.25
CA GLN A 53 -9.82 23.41 -3.24
C GLN A 53 -11.21 22.91 -2.84
N PHE A 54 -11.45 22.71 -1.53
CA PHE A 54 -12.76 22.28 -1.06
C PHE A 54 -13.85 23.39 -1.21
N THR A 55 -13.45 24.66 -1.17
CA THR A 55 -14.34 25.77 -1.56
C THR A 55 -14.81 25.61 -3.01
N LYS A 56 -13.90 25.21 -3.92
CA LYS A 56 -14.26 24.94 -5.33
C LYS A 56 -15.14 23.68 -5.46
N VAL A 57 -14.91 22.65 -4.63
CA VAL A 57 -15.77 21.44 -4.57
C VAL A 57 -17.20 21.80 -4.21
N PHE A 58 -17.43 22.61 -3.17
CA PHE A 58 -18.77 23.08 -2.80
C PHE A 58 -19.41 23.92 -3.90
N ALA A 59 -18.65 24.83 -4.51
CA ALA A 59 -19.15 25.64 -5.65
C ALA A 59 -19.53 24.77 -6.86
N HIS A 60 -18.76 23.73 -7.17
CA HIS A 60 -19.07 22.78 -8.23
C HIS A 60 -20.37 22.01 -7.97
N ALA A 61 -20.57 21.55 -6.74
CA ALA A 61 -21.79 20.87 -6.33
C ALA A 61 -23.02 21.78 -6.44
N GLU A 62 -22.89 23.06 -6.11
CA GLU A 62 -23.95 24.07 -6.21
C GLU A 62 -24.40 24.29 -7.66
N GLN A 63 -23.47 24.29 -8.61
CA GLN A 63 -23.74 24.47 -10.04
C GLN A 63 -24.44 23.28 -10.69
N LYS A 64 -24.20 22.06 -10.22
CA LYS A 64 -24.76 20.83 -10.81
C LYS A 64 -26.25 20.64 -10.59
N ASN A 65 -26.90 21.39 -9.68
CA ASN A 65 -28.33 21.31 -9.37
C ASN A 65 -28.82 19.87 -9.09
N THR A 66 -27.96 19.02 -8.51
CA THR A 66 -28.22 17.60 -8.25
C THR A 66 -29.17 17.47 -7.06
N ILE A 67 -30.09 16.50 -7.11
CA ILE A 67 -30.89 16.13 -5.94
C ILE A 67 -29.97 15.47 -4.94
N LEU A 68 -29.65 16.17 -3.86
CA LEU A 68 -28.74 15.67 -2.82
C LEU A 68 -29.47 14.72 -1.86
N THR A 69 -28.77 13.71 -1.38
CA THR A 69 -29.18 12.92 -0.21
C THR A 69 -29.26 13.79 1.03
N ASP A 70 -29.91 13.31 2.08
CA ASP A 70 -29.98 14.08 3.34
C ASP A 70 -28.59 14.23 3.99
N ASN A 71 -27.68 13.27 3.78
CA ASN A 71 -26.29 13.37 4.19
C ASN A 71 -25.57 14.54 3.51
N SER A 72 -25.60 14.58 2.19
CA SER A 72 -24.93 15.66 1.42
C SER A 72 -25.57 17.03 1.66
N LYS A 73 -26.90 17.10 1.88
CA LYS A 73 -27.55 18.34 2.31
C LYS A 73 -27.04 18.84 3.65
N ARG A 74 -26.84 17.91 4.60
CA ARG A 74 -26.28 18.24 5.92
C ARG A 74 -24.86 18.74 5.82
N ILE A 75 -23.99 18.03 5.05
CA ILE A 75 -22.61 18.44 4.83
C ILE A 75 -22.56 19.83 4.17
N PHE A 76 -23.39 20.07 3.16
CA PHE A 76 -23.48 21.36 2.47
C PHE A 76 -23.97 22.49 3.40
N ALA A 77 -24.95 22.22 4.27
CA ALA A 77 -25.41 23.18 5.26
C ALA A 77 -24.32 23.56 6.28
N LEU A 78 -23.37 22.65 6.54
CA LEU A 78 -22.25 22.83 7.45
C LEU A 78 -20.96 23.28 6.72
N LYS A 79 -21.03 23.66 5.43
CA LYS A 79 -19.86 23.94 4.58
C LYS A 79 -18.85 24.89 5.21
N GLU A 80 -19.30 25.98 5.85
CA GLU A 80 -18.41 26.94 6.50
C GLU A 80 -17.64 26.33 7.67
N SER A 81 -18.30 25.46 8.46
CA SER A 81 -17.65 24.75 9.57
C SER A 81 -16.57 23.78 9.04
N TYR A 82 -16.89 23.03 7.97
CA TYR A 82 -15.91 22.17 7.30
C TYR A 82 -14.72 22.99 6.78
N LEU A 83 -14.96 24.05 6.01
CA LEU A 83 -13.92 24.90 5.44
C LEU A 83 -13.02 25.58 6.50
N ASN A 84 -13.57 25.89 7.66
CA ASN A 84 -12.79 26.54 8.73
C ASN A 84 -11.96 25.54 9.56
N THR A 85 -12.26 24.24 9.52
CA THR A 85 -11.55 23.21 10.29
C THR A 85 -10.63 22.34 9.43
N LEU A 86 -10.83 22.27 8.12
CA LEU A 86 -10.20 21.29 7.22
C LEU A 86 -8.67 21.31 7.28
N ASP A 87 -8.05 22.48 7.07
CA ASP A 87 -6.59 22.59 7.05
C ASP A 87 -5.97 22.20 8.41
N ALA A 88 -6.65 22.53 9.51
CA ALA A 88 -6.19 22.15 10.86
C ALA A 88 -6.32 20.64 11.11
N VAL A 89 -7.39 20.01 10.62
CA VAL A 89 -7.60 18.56 10.70
C VAL A 89 -6.54 17.82 9.86
N ILE A 90 -6.28 18.25 8.64
CA ILE A 90 -5.22 17.68 7.80
C ILE A 90 -3.86 17.83 8.47
N ALA A 91 -3.52 19.01 8.98
CA ALA A 91 -2.26 19.24 9.69
C ALA A 91 -2.11 18.31 10.91
N PHE A 92 -3.20 18.10 11.67
CA PHE A 92 -3.21 17.17 12.79
C PHE A 92 -2.93 15.72 12.34
N LEU A 93 -3.60 15.26 11.29
CA LEU A 93 -3.39 13.92 10.72
C LEU A 93 -2.00 13.72 10.12
N GLN A 94 -1.33 14.81 9.74
CA GLN A 94 0.09 14.80 9.33
C GLN A 94 1.08 14.71 10.50
N GLY A 95 0.58 14.67 11.73
CA GLY A 95 1.40 14.64 12.95
C GLY A 95 1.83 16.01 13.47
N ASN A 96 1.32 17.09 12.87
CA ASN A 96 1.52 18.45 13.37
C ASN A 96 0.46 18.80 14.42
N ASN A 97 0.78 19.77 15.29
CA ASN A 97 -0.18 20.29 16.27
C ASN A 97 -0.83 19.22 17.15
N ALA A 98 -0.04 18.41 17.84
CA ALA A 98 -0.49 17.30 18.68
C ALA A 98 -1.54 17.72 19.76
N THR A 99 -1.49 18.97 20.25
CA THR A 99 -2.44 19.51 21.23
C THR A 99 -3.86 19.66 20.69
N PHE A 100 -4.01 19.69 19.36
CA PHE A 100 -5.30 19.81 18.67
C PHE A 100 -6.20 18.58 18.88
N ALA A 101 -5.62 17.43 19.28
CA ALA A 101 -6.38 16.24 19.67
C ALA A 101 -7.46 16.53 20.72
N ARG A 102 -7.16 17.38 21.70
CA ARG A 102 -8.12 17.77 22.74
C ARG A 102 -9.32 18.52 22.15
N GLN A 103 -9.05 19.42 21.20
CA GLN A 103 -10.10 20.18 20.53
C GLN A 103 -10.97 19.28 19.66
N ILE A 104 -10.37 18.38 18.88
CA ILE A 104 -11.10 17.39 18.05
C ILE A 104 -12.02 16.51 18.90
N CYS A 105 -11.57 16.10 20.10
CA CYS A 105 -12.37 15.28 21.02
C CYS A 105 -13.42 16.06 21.82
N THR A 106 -13.52 17.39 21.64
CA THR A 106 -14.56 18.19 22.28
C THR A 106 -15.87 18.04 21.51
N ASP A 107 -16.95 17.70 22.22
CA ASP A 107 -18.26 17.54 21.60
C ASP A 107 -18.70 18.80 20.83
N GLY A 108 -19.18 18.59 19.61
CA GLY A 108 -19.66 19.65 18.74
C GLY A 108 -18.58 20.53 18.11
N PHE A 109 -17.29 20.24 18.29
CA PHE A 109 -16.23 20.99 17.62
C PHE A 109 -16.12 20.68 16.15
N LEU A 110 -16.00 19.39 15.77
CA LEU A 110 -16.04 18.99 14.37
C LEU A 110 -17.48 19.00 13.84
N PRO A 111 -17.74 19.51 12.63
CA PRO A 111 -19.00 19.26 11.96
C PRO A 111 -19.18 17.76 11.72
N GLN A 112 -20.38 17.25 11.89
CA GLN A 112 -20.69 15.82 11.89
C GLN A 112 -21.85 15.52 10.95
N ALA A 113 -21.71 14.51 10.10
CA ALA A 113 -22.74 13.97 9.24
C ALA A 113 -22.93 12.45 9.48
N SER A 114 -23.24 11.66 8.46
CA SER A 114 -23.69 10.27 8.67
C SER A 114 -22.61 9.35 9.24
N ARG A 115 -21.35 9.60 8.96
CA ARG A 115 -20.24 8.77 9.45
C ARG A 115 -20.15 8.76 10.97
N PHE A 116 -20.54 9.85 11.61
CA PHE A 116 -20.58 9.97 13.07
C PHE A 116 -21.78 9.28 13.74
N GLN A 117 -22.79 8.85 12.98
CA GLN A 117 -23.96 8.15 13.53
C GLN A 117 -23.65 6.71 13.95
N GLN A 118 -22.55 6.14 13.48
CA GLN A 118 -22.11 4.76 13.78
C GLN A 118 -21.08 4.71 14.92
N LEU A 119 -20.95 5.78 15.70
CA LEU A 119 -20.03 5.83 16.83
C LEU A 119 -20.56 4.94 17.96
N ASP A 120 -19.99 3.74 18.06
CA ASP A 120 -20.10 2.89 19.23
C ASP A 120 -19.32 3.48 20.41
N ASP A 121 -19.30 2.81 21.56
CA ASP A 121 -18.64 3.26 22.77
C ASP A 121 -17.12 3.54 22.53
N LEU A 122 -16.84 4.79 22.15
CA LEU A 122 -15.47 5.26 21.91
C LEU A 122 -14.60 5.19 23.18
N HIS A 123 -15.23 5.26 24.37
CA HIS A 123 -14.51 5.13 25.62
C HIS A 123 -13.99 3.71 25.81
N TRP A 124 -14.80 2.70 25.45
CA TRP A 124 -14.36 1.31 25.47
C TRP A 124 -13.17 1.07 24.49
N ALA A 125 -13.25 1.64 23.28
CA ALA A 125 -12.25 1.43 22.24
C ALA A 125 -10.91 2.13 22.53
N PHE A 126 -10.96 3.37 23.04
CA PHE A 126 -9.78 4.21 23.18
C PHE A 126 -9.39 4.51 24.63
N GLY A 127 -10.32 4.44 25.59
CA GLY A 127 -10.09 4.80 26.99
C GLY A 127 -9.58 6.24 27.17
N GLU A 128 -9.06 6.54 28.36
CA GLU A 128 -8.53 7.88 28.67
C GLU A 128 -7.15 8.12 28.08
N MET A 129 -6.35 7.08 27.95
CA MET A 129 -4.98 7.17 27.42
C MET A 129 -4.90 7.23 25.89
N GLY A 130 -5.99 6.85 25.21
CA GLY A 130 -6.09 6.81 23.74
C GLY A 130 -6.58 8.11 23.11
N LEU A 131 -6.42 9.28 23.75
CA LEU A 131 -6.94 10.55 23.25
C LEU A 131 -6.50 10.88 21.83
N HIS A 132 -5.24 10.63 21.48
CA HIS A 132 -4.73 10.88 20.14
C HIS A 132 -5.33 9.94 19.10
N ASP A 133 -5.47 8.67 19.42
CA ASP A 133 -6.09 7.69 18.51
C ASP A 133 -7.58 7.96 18.33
N LYS A 134 -8.28 8.33 19.42
CA LYS A 134 -9.66 8.82 19.35
C LYS A 134 -9.78 10.05 18.43
N ALA A 135 -8.90 11.02 18.59
CA ALA A 135 -8.89 12.22 17.73
C ALA A 135 -8.60 11.88 16.26
N LYS A 136 -7.65 10.98 15.98
CA LYS A 136 -7.40 10.50 14.62
C LYS A 136 -8.62 9.79 14.03
N HIS A 137 -9.30 8.96 14.81
CA HIS A 137 -10.53 8.29 14.37
C HIS A 137 -11.64 9.29 14.05
N LEU A 138 -11.92 10.25 14.94
CA LEU A 138 -12.91 11.30 14.69
C LEU A 138 -12.54 12.17 13.47
N ALA A 139 -11.26 12.50 13.30
CA ALA A 139 -10.76 13.21 12.13
C ALA A 139 -10.88 12.36 10.84
N THR A 140 -10.76 11.03 10.94
CA THR A 140 -10.99 10.12 9.83
C THR A 140 -12.46 10.12 9.40
N LEU A 141 -13.40 10.00 10.35
CA LEU A 141 -14.85 10.08 10.06
C LEU A 141 -15.22 11.42 9.43
N TYR A 142 -14.62 12.51 9.90
CA TYR A 142 -14.78 13.84 9.30
C TYR A 142 -14.34 13.86 7.82
N LEU A 143 -13.19 13.24 7.48
CA LEU A 143 -12.75 13.13 6.08
C LEU A 143 -13.65 12.20 5.27
N GLU A 144 -14.17 11.14 5.88
CA GLU A 144 -15.11 10.23 5.21
C GLU A 144 -16.46 10.89 4.90
N ASP A 145 -16.98 11.76 5.77
CA ASP A 145 -18.16 12.58 5.45
C ASP A 145 -17.90 13.44 4.19
N LEU A 146 -16.73 14.10 4.13
CA LEU A 146 -16.34 14.88 2.94
C LEU A 146 -16.11 14.00 1.70
N SER A 147 -15.61 12.79 1.89
CA SER A 147 -15.48 11.79 0.82
C SER A 147 -16.86 11.40 0.25
N ASP A 148 -17.83 11.12 1.12
CA ASP A 148 -19.20 10.82 0.69
C ASP A 148 -19.80 11.96 -0.13
N PHE A 149 -19.54 13.20 0.28
CA PHE A 149 -19.97 14.39 -0.48
C PHE A 149 -19.31 14.46 -1.86
N ILE A 150 -17.99 14.18 -1.96
CA ILE A 150 -17.28 14.12 -3.25
C ILE A 150 -17.89 13.05 -4.15
N VAL A 151 -18.11 11.84 -3.61
CA VAL A 151 -18.67 10.70 -4.38
C VAL A 151 -20.04 11.06 -4.95
N GLU A 152 -20.90 11.70 -4.19
CA GLU A 152 -22.26 12.05 -4.64
C GLU A 152 -22.26 13.25 -5.60
N CYS A 153 -21.50 14.29 -5.30
CA CYS A 153 -21.67 15.59 -5.95
C CYS A 153 -20.62 15.88 -7.04
N VAL A 154 -19.45 15.25 -6.99
CA VAL A 154 -18.30 15.63 -7.81
C VAL A 154 -17.83 14.47 -8.69
N ASP A 155 -17.43 13.36 -8.08
CA ASP A 155 -16.83 12.22 -8.76
C ASP A 155 -17.18 10.89 -8.08
N ALA A 156 -18.11 10.15 -8.68
CA ALA A 156 -18.61 8.87 -8.17
C ALA A 156 -17.54 7.75 -8.07
N ASN A 157 -16.36 7.96 -8.62
CA ASN A 157 -15.26 7.00 -8.57
C ASN A 157 -14.28 7.26 -7.41
N PHE A 158 -14.48 8.33 -6.64
CA PHE A 158 -13.57 8.73 -5.58
C PHE A 158 -13.55 7.72 -4.41
N GLY A 159 -12.40 7.56 -3.81
CA GLY A 159 -12.15 6.84 -2.56
C GLY A 159 -10.71 7.03 -2.13
N PHE A 160 -10.43 7.13 -0.83
CA PHE A 160 -9.12 7.54 -0.30
C PHE A 160 -7.95 6.64 -0.69
N SER A 161 -8.15 5.34 -0.69
CA SER A 161 -7.10 4.36 -0.99
C SER A 161 -7.31 3.67 -2.35
N ARG A 162 -8.30 4.12 -3.12
CA ARG A 162 -8.68 3.52 -4.40
C ARG A 162 -9.48 4.52 -5.25
N TYR A 163 -9.23 4.55 -6.53
CA TYR A 163 -9.96 5.40 -7.46
C TYR A 163 -10.40 4.59 -8.66
N ALA A 164 -11.69 4.69 -9.01
CA ALA A 164 -12.28 3.93 -10.10
C ALA A 164 -11.95 2.41 -10.06
N GLU A 165 -11.80 1.85 -8.86
CA GLU A 165 -11.38 0.46 -8.65
C GLU A 165 -12.28 -0.55 -9.38
N ARG A 166 -13.58 -0.25 -9.46
CA ARG A 166 -14.53 -1.09 -10.20
C ARG A 166 -14.12 -1.31 -11.65
N LEU A 167 -13.53 -0.30 -12.30
CA LEU A 167 -13.08 -0.40 -13.70
C LEU A 167 -11.85 -1.30 -13.83
N GLY A 168 -11.01 -1.38 -12.79
CA GLY A 168 -9.80 -2.20 -12.77
C GLY A 168 -10.02 -3.64 -12.31
N ARG A 169 -11.16 -3.96 -11.67
CA ARG A 169 -11.45 -5.31 -11.16
C ARG A 169 -11.74 -6.32 -12.26
N SER A 170 -12.22 -5.86 -13.42
CA SER A 170 -12.49 -6.74 -14.56
C SER A 170 -11.28 -6.76 -15.50
N ALA A 171 -10.30 -7.62 -15.19
CA ALA A 171 -9.12 -7.80 -16.05
C ALA A 171 -9.44 -8.52 -17.39
N ASN A 172 -10.68 -9.03 -17.56
CA ASN A 172 -11.09 -9.77 -18.75
C ASN A 172 -11.36 -8.89 -19.97
N SER A 173 -11.58 -7.58 -19.81
CA SER A 173 -11.80 -6.63 -20.89
C SER A 173 -11.24 -5.27 -20.55
N PHE A 174 -10.63 -4.62 -21.52
CA PHE A 174 -10.17 -3.22 -21.43
C PHE A 174 -11.24 -2.20 -21.79
N ASP A 175 -12.42 -2.63 -22.25
CA ASP A 175 -13.47 -1.77 -22.82
C ASP A 175 -13.94 -0.68 -21.85
N GLU A 176 -14.29 -1.03 -20.61
CA GLU A 176 -14.81 -0.06 -19.64
C GLU A 176 -13.79 1.04 -19.30
N ILE A 177 -12.51 0.66 -19.15
CA ILE A 177 -11.42 1.63 -18.92
C ILE A 177 -11.25 2.49 -20.17
N TYR A 178 -11.16 1.88 -21.34
CA TYR A 178 -10.96 2.56 -22.62
C TYR A 178 -12.07 3.59 -22.87
N ASP A 179 -13.32 3.21 -22.71
CA ASP A 179 -14.48 4.10 -22.87
C ASP A 179 -14.45 5.24 -21.84
N SER A 180 -14.07 4.94 -20.60
CA SER A 180 -13.97 5.95 -19.54
C SER A 180 -12.85 6.97 -19.82
N LEU A 181 -11.76 6.55 -20.44
CA LEU A 181 -10.65 7.43 -20.84
C LEU A 181 -11.04 8.38 -22.01
N HIS A 182 -12.12 8.08 -22.75
CA HIS A 182 -12.64 8.93 -23.82
C HIS A 182 -13.75 9.89 -23.36
N LYS A 183 -14.21 9.77 -22.10
CA LYS A 183 -15.13 10.72 -21.49
C LYS A 183 -14.40 12.00 -21.06
N GLU A 184 -15.19 13.02 -20.73
CA GLU A 184 -14.67 14.26 -20.14
C GLU A 184 -13.85 13.98 -18.87
N LEU A 185 -12.87 14.83 -18.61
CA LEU A 185 -12.03 14.74 -17.41
C LEU A 185 -12.89 14.97 -16.18
N THR A 186 -12.76 14.07 -15.20
CA THR A 186 -13.35 14.28 -13.89
C THR A 186 -12.65 15.43 -13.16
N TYR A 187 -13.22 15.88 -12.06
CA TYR A 187 -12.58 16.88 -11.21
C TYR A 187 -11.26 16.38 -10.65
N ILE A 188 -11.21 15.11 -10.25
CA ILE A 188 -9.99 14.46 -9.74
C ILE A 188 -8.94 14.30 -10.85
N ASP A 189 -9.36 13.93 -12.06
CA ASP A 189 -8.47 13.90 -13.24
C ASP A 189 -7.78 15.26 -13.44
N GLN A 190 -8.53 16.37 -13.37
CA GLN A 190 -7.99 17.71 -13.59
C GLN A 190 -6.89 18.06 -12.58
N ILE A 191 -7.11 17.80 -11.28
CA ILE A 191 -6.10 18.01 -10.23
C ILE A 191 -4.87 17.13 -10.49
N THR A 192 -5.10 15.84 -10.75
CA THR A 192 -4.03 14.86 -10.99
C THR A 192 -3.15 15.27 -12.17
N LEU A 193 -3.78 15.67 -13.28
CA LEU A 193 -3.06 16.03 -14.50
C LEU A 193 -2.34 17.38 -14.39
N ALA A 194 -2.85 18.32 -13.61
CA ALA A 194 -2.17 19.59 -13.33
C ALA A 194 -0.87 19.34 -12.54
N LEU A 195 -0.93 18.55 -11.47
CA LEU A 195 0.25 18.18 -10.68
C LEU A 195 1.27 17.39 -11.52
N LEU A 196 0.79 16.42 -12.32
CA LEU A 196 1.65 15.65 -13.22
C LEU A 196 2.36 16.55 -14.24
N HIS A 197 1.64 17.49 -14.84
CA HIS A 197 2.19 18.44 -15.82
C HIS A 197 3.35 19.23 -15.24
N GLU A 198 3.16 19.80 -14.06
CA GLU A 198 4.20 20.58 -13.37
C GLU A 198 5.48 19.76 -13.16
N LYS A 199 5.32 18.51 -12.68
CA LYS A 199 6.46 17.61 -12.43
C LYS A 199 7.20 17.25 -13.73
N ILE A 200 6.48 16.87 -14.78
CA ILE A 200 7.09 16.50 -16.06
C ILE A 200 7.76 17.68 -16.73
N ALA A 201 7.11 18.84 -16.76
CA ALA A 201 7.67 20.06 -17.35
C ALA A 201 8.98 20.49 -16.66
N LYS A 202 9.05 20.33 -15.33
CA LYS A 202 10.24 20.64 -14.53
C LYS A 202 11.36 19.62 -14.71
N LEU A 203 11.04 18.33 -14.72
CA LEU A 203 12.01 17.24 -14.68
C LEU A 203 12.49 16.82 -16.07
N GLN A 204 11.63 16.91 -17.09
CA GLN A 204 11.88 16.51 -18.48
C GLN A 204 12.47 15.08 -18.58
N PRO A 205 11.79 14.04 -18.05
CA PRO A 205 12.31 12.69 -18.06
C PRO A 205 12.30 12.09 -19.47
N LYS A 206 13.19 11.13 -19.75
CA LYS A 206 13.16 10.33 -20.98
C LYS A 206 12.19 9.15 -20.86
N LEU A 207 12.07 8.61 -19.65
CA LEU A 207 11.23 7.46 -19.31
C LEU A 207 10.40 7.78 -18.08
N VAL A 208 9.09 7.53 -18.16
CA VAL A 208 8.17 7.54 -17.02
C VAL A 208 7.76 6.11 -16.71
N CYS A 209 7.95 5.67 -15.48
CA CYS A 209 7.59 4.33 -15.01
C CYS A 209 6.47 4.44 -13.97
N PHE A 210 5.33 3.85 -14.27
CA PHE A 210 4.22 3.72 -13.33
C PHE A 210 4.31 2.42 -12.56
N SER A 211 4.34 2.50 -11.22
CA SER A 211 4.14 1.36 -10.35
C SER A 211 2.66 1.28 -9.98
N VAL A 212 1.95 0.31 -10.55
CA VAL A 212 0.51 0.08 -10.33
C VAL A 212 0.34 -1.11 -9.40
N PRO A 213 0.19 -0.88 -8.07
CA PRO A 213 0.09 -1.98 -7.12
C PRO A 213 -1.26 -2.69 -7.13
N PHE A 214 -2.37 -1.97 -7.32
CA PHE A 214 -3.73 -2.46 -7.14
C PHE A 214 -4.67 -1.99 -8.26
N PRO A 215 -5.86 -2.62 -8.41
CA PRO A 215 -6.88 -2.17 -9.37
C PRO A 215 -7.27 -0.70 -9.21
N GLY A 216 -7.29 -0.20 -7.97
CA GLY A 216 -7.64 1.20 -7.66
C GLY A 216 -6.62 2.25 -8.14
N ASN A 217 -5.50 1.84 -8.72
CA ASN A 217 -4.50 2.73 -9.30
C ASN A 217 -4.51 2.71 -10.84
N LEU A 218 -5.17 1.70 -11.41
CA LEU A 218 -5.05 1.39 -12.84
C LEU A 218 -5.59 2.51 -13.74
N TYR A 219 -6.82 2.94 -13.49
CA TYR A 219 -7.45 4.01 -14.28
C TYR A 219 -6.59 5.28 -14.28
N SER A 220 -6.12 5.71 -13.11
CA SER A 220 -5.28 6.90 -12.98
C SER A 220 -3.94 6.75 -13.71
N ALA A 221 -3.35 5.55 -13.72
CA ALA A 221 -2.14 5.28 -14.50
C ALA A 221 -2.39 5.48 -16.00
N PHE A 222 -3.50 4.93 -16.53
CA PHE A 222 -3.89 5.12 -17.93
C PHE A 222 -4.21 6.58 -18.25
N ARG A 223 -4.92 7.29 -17.38
CA ARG A 223 -5.26 8.71 -17.55
C ARG A 223 -4.00 9.58 -17.60
N CYS A 224 -3.06 9.33 -16.70
CA CYS A 224 -1.74 9.99 -16.71
C CYS A 224 -0.94 9.67 -17.98
N ALA A 225 -0.91 8.41 -18.39
CA ALA A 225 -0.21 7.97 -19.59
C ALA A 225 -0.81 8.61 -20.87
N GLN A 226 -2.15 8.67 -20.98
CA GLN A 226 -2.87 9.36 -22.05
C GLN A 226 -2.44 10.83 -22.15
N TYR A 227 -2.39 11.50 -21.00
CA TYR A 227 -1.97 12.90 -20.93
C TYR A 227 -0.52 13.09 -21.39
N ILE A 228 0.38 12.21 -20.95
CA ILE A 228 1.79 12.25 -21.33
C ILE A 228 1.95 12.02 -22.84
N LYS A 229 1.29 11.00 -23.40
CA LYS A 229 1.34 10.71 -24.83
C LYS A 229 0.90 11.90 -25.68
N LYS A 230 -0.13 12.62 -25.23
CA LYS A 230 -0.68 13.78 -25.93
C LYS A 230 0.24 15.01 -25.85
N ASN A 231 0.78 15.32 -24.65
CA ASN A 231 1.45 16.58 -24.40
C ASN A 231 2.99 16.48 -24.41
N PHE A 232 3.54 15.28 -24.24
CA PHE A 232 4.98 14.99 -24.19
C PHE A 232 5.34 13.74 -25.02
N PRO A 233 5.08 13.74 -26.34
CA PRO A 233 5.11 12.52 -27.18
C PRO A 233 6.47 11.83 -27.27
N ASN A 234 7.56 12.52 -26.92
CA ASN A 234 8.91 11.97 -26.92
C ASN A 234 9.24 11.16 -25.67
N ILE A 235 8.41 11.24 -24.62
CA ILE A 235 8.61 10.49 -23.39
C ILE A 235 8.12 9.05 -23.59
N LYS A 236 8.97 8.08 -23.22
CA LYS A 236 8.58 6.68 -23.16
C LYS A 236 7.89 6.37 -21.83
N ILE A 237 6.91 5.48 -21.86
CA ILE A 237 6.08 5.15 -20.70
C ILE A 237 6.10 3.65 -20.48
N ALA A 238 6.44 3.23 -19.25
CA ALA A 238 6.38 1.85 -18.80
C ALA A 238 5.40 1.68 -17.64
N MET A 239 4.74 0.53 -17.56
CA MET A 239 3.93 0.09 -16.43
C MET A 239 4.55 -1.17 -15.83
N GLY A 240 4.51 -1.28 -14.51
CA GLY A 240 4.84 -2.47 -13.73
C GLY A 240 4.09 -2.44 -12.40
N GLY A 241 4.47 -3.28 -11.46
CA GLY A 241 3.88 -3.38 -10.14
C GLY A 241 2.93 -4.56 -9.98
N GLY A 242 2.32 -4.67 -8.80
CA GLY A 242 1.49 -5.83 -8.41
C GLY A 242 0.40 -6.16 -9.40
N PHE A 243 -0.36 -5.18 -9.87
CA PHE A 243 -1.44 -5.39 -10.84
C PHE A 243 -0.94 -5.96 -12.17
N ALA A 244 0.18 -5.46 -12.68
CA ALA A 244 0.77 -6.02 -13.90
C ALA A 244 1.19 -7.48 -13.71
N ASN A 245 1.72 -7.81 -12.53
CA ASN A 245 2.21 -9.15 -12.20
C ASN A 245 1.09 -10.19 -12.02
N THR A 246 -0.09 -9.79 -11.57
CA THR A 246 -1.21 -10.69 -11.36
C THR A 246 -2.15 -10.73 -12.56
N GLU A 247 -2.54 -9.55 -13.07
CA GLU A 247 -3.65 -9.42 -14.02
C GLU A 247 -3.21 -9.30 -15.49
N LEU A 248 -1.98 -8.83 -15.75
CA LEU A 248 -1.55 -8.52 -17.13
C LEU A 248 -0.57 -9.55 -17.72
N ARG A 249 -0.43 -10.74 -17.11
CA ARG A 249 0.49 -11.80 -17.60
C ARG A 249 0.16 -12.32 -19.01
N SER A 250 -1.07 -12.12 -19.47
CA SER A 250 -1.54 -12.53 -20.79
C SER A 250 -2.15 -11.40 -21.61
N VAL A 251 -1.69 -10.15 -21.34
CA VAL A 251 -2.21 -8.99 -22.07
C VAL A 251 -2.06 -9.14 -23.58
N SER A 252 -3.16 -9.01 -24.30
CA SER A 252 -3.24 -9.18 -25.77
C SER A 252 -3.95 -8.03 -26.45
N ASP A 253 -4.65 -7.16 -25.71
CA ASP A 253 -5.34 -6.01 -26.26
C ASP A 253 -4.34 -4.92 -26.67
N LYS A 254 -4.24 -4.68 -27.97
CA LYS A 254 -3.31 -3.68 -28.52
C LYS A 254 -3.62 -2.23 -28.11
N ARG A 255 -4.89 -1.93 -27.72
CA ARG A 255 -5.29 -0.58 -27.30
C ARG A 255 -4.56 -0.13 -26.03
N VAL A 256 -4.13 -1.07 -25.19
CA VAL A 256 -3.31 -0.78 -24.01
C VAL A 256 -2.01 -0.06 -24.39
N PHE A 257 -1.46 -0.38 -25.56
CA PHE A 257 -0.21 0.19 -26.08
C PHE A 257 -0.38 1.54 -26.80
N GLU A 258 -1.60 2.08 -26.83
CA GLU A 258 -1.83 3.49 -27.15
C GLU A 258 -1.36 4.39 -25.99
N PHE A 259 -1.33 3.87 -24.77
CA PHE A 259 -0.99 4.57 -23.54
C PHE A 259 0.42 4.24 -23.04
N PHE A 260 0.80 2.97 -23.07
CA PHE A 260 2.08 2.49 -22.57
C PHE A 260 2.96 1.97 -23.72
N ASP A 261 4.25 2.28 -23.69
CA ASP A 261 5.20 1.67 -24.64
C ASP A 261 5.61 0.28 -24.17
N PHE A 262 5.64 0.06 -22.82
CA PHE A 262 6.11 -1.19 -22.22
C PHE A 262 5.27 -1.56 -21.00
N ILE A 263 5.02 -2.87 -20.83
CA ILE A 263 4.50 -3.44 -19.56
C ILE A 263 5.52 -4.47 -19.12
N THR A 264 6.08 -4.29 -17.91
CA THR A 264 7.08 -5.18 -17.33
C THR A 264 6.48 -6.01 -16.22
N LEU A 265 6.88 -7.28 -16.13
CA LEU A 265 6.41 -8.22 -15.12
C LEU A 265 7.51 -8.53 -14.10
N ASP A 266 7.06 -8.97 -12.93
CA ASP A 266 7.88 -9.40 -11.80
C ASP A 266 8.85 -8.31 -11.30
N ASP A 267 10.09 -8.65 -10.92
CA ASP A 267 11.06 -7.68 -10.42
C ASP A 267 11.40 -6.62 -11.48
N GLY A 268 11.29 -5.36 -11.11
CA GLY A 268 11.40 -4.23 -12.04
C GLY A 268 12.82 -3.75 -12.33
N GLU A 269 13.80 -4.16 -11.53
CA GLU A 269 15.18 -3.63 -11.57
C GLU A 269 15.86 -3.89 -12.91
N LEU A 270 15.93 -5.14 -13.31
CA LEU A 270 16.55 -5.52 -14.58
C LEU A 270 15.76 -5.04 -15.81
N PRO A 271 14.41 -5.17 -15.85
CA PRO A 271 13.63 -4.59 -16.93
C PRO A 271 13.87 -3.10 -17.13
N ILE A 272 13.84 -2.28 -16.07
CA ILE A 272 14.06 -0.83 -16.17
C ILE A 272 15.48 -0.51 -16.66
N GLU A 273 16.51 -1.18 -16.15
CA GLU A 273 17.90 -1.02 -16.63
C GLU A 273 17.99 -1.29 -18.14
N LEU A 274 17.35 -2.35 -18.62
CA LEU A 274 17.36 -2.70 -20.05
C LEU A 274 16.60 -1.68 -20.90
N LEU A 275 15.46 -1.17 -20.43
CA LEU A 275 14.72 -0.12 -21.11
C LEU A 275 15.58 1.14 -21.29
N ILE A 276 16.27 1.58 -20.25
CA ILE A 276 17.16 2.75 -20.33
C ILE A 276 18.29 2.52 -21.32
N ASN A 277 18.92 1.37 -21.25
CA ASN A 277 20.00 1.01 -22.15
C ASN A 277 19.55 0.95 -23.62
N SER A 278 18.28 0.59 -23.88
CA SER A 278 17.72 0.58 -25.23
C SER A 278 17.60 1.98 -25.85
N PHE A 279 17.46 3.04 -25.03
CA PHE A 279 17.40 4.43 -25.51
C PHE A 279 18.78 5.08 -25.62
N SER A 280 19.79 4.53 -24.97
CA SER A 280 21.14 5.10 -24.91
C SER A 280 22.08 4.56 -25.97
N ASN A 281 21.79 3.37 -26.51
CA ASN A 281 22.67 2.70 -27.46
C ASN A 281 22.31 3.05 -28.93
N ASN A 282 23.32 3.45 -29.72
CA ASN A 282 23.21 3.58 -31.16
C ASN A 282 22.60 2.31 -31.77
N MET A 283 21.76 2.47 -32.78
CA MET A 283 20.90 1.50 -33.49
C MET A 283 21.58 0.19 -34.01
N ALA A 284 22.78 -0.15 -33.57
CA ALA A 284 23.55 -1.29 -34.08
C ALA A 284 23.24 -2.64 -33.42
N LYS A 285 22.55 -2.68 -32.28
CA LYS A 285 22.20 -3.92 -31.59
C LYS A 285 20.70 -3.99 -31.30
N MET A 286 20.12 -5.18 -31.51
CA MET A 286 18.74 -5.46 -31.16
C MET A 286 18.51 -5.19 -29.65
N PRO A 287 17.48 -4.43 -29.24
CA PRO A 287 17.25 -4.15 -27.85
C PRO A 287 16.95 -5.43 -27.07
N LEU A 288 17.53 -5.53 -25.87
CA LEU A 288 17.27 -6.63 -24.94
C LEU A 288 16.15 -6.26 -24.00
N PHE A 289 15.23 -7.18 -23.77
CA PHE A 289 14.11 -7.04 -22.85
C PHE A 289 14.05 -8.22 -21.86
N LYS A 290 13.54 -7.97 -20.68
CA LYS A 290 13.25 -8.99 -19.66
C LYS A 290 11.78 -8.90 -19.31
N ARG A 291 11.04 -9.99 -19.50
CA ARG A 291 9.61 -10.10 -19.16
C ARG A 291 8.78 -8.85 -19.53
N THR A 292 8.90 -8.40 -20.77
CA THR A 292 8.33 -7.13 -21.23
C THR A 292 7.35 -7.36 -22.38
N PHE A 293 6.12 -6.85 -22.23
CA PHE A 293 5.18 -6.72 -23.34
C PHE A 293 5.38 -5.37 -24.04
N LEU A 294 5.28 -5.37 -25.35
CA LEU A 294 5.36 -4.19 -26.20
C LEU A 294 4.61 -4.41 -27.51
N LEU A 295 4.35 -3.34 -28.24
CA LEU A 295 3.70 -3.41 -29.54
C LEU A 295 4.76 -3.44 -30.65
N GLN A 296 4.78 -4.50 -31.46
CA GLN A 296 5.63 -4.62 -32.65
C GLN A 296 4.79 -5.01 -33.87
N ASN A 297 4.94 -4.29 -34.97
CA ASN A 297 4.18 -4.55 -36.21
C ASN A 297 2.67 -4.70 -35.97
N ASN A 298 2.09 -3.81 -35.12
CA ASN A 298 0.68 -3.80 -34.73
C ASN A 298 0.21 -5.09 -34.02
N LYS A 299 1.13 -5.84 -33.41
CA LYS A 299 0.84 -7.01 -32.57
C LYS A 299 1.48 -6.84 -31.20
N VAL A 300 0.77 -7.30 -30.18
CA VAL A 300 1.33 -7.40 -28.82
C VAL A 300 2.33 -8.54 -28.79
N VAL A 301 3.54 -8.26 -28.35
CA VAL A 301 4.65 -9.22 -28.28
C VAL A 301 5.17 -9.26 -26.84
N TYR A 302 5.30 -10.46 -26.30
CA TYR A 302 6.04 -10.71 -25.06
C TYR A 302 7.51 -10.97 -25.41
N SER A 303 8.41 -10.14 -24.89
CA SER A 303 9.84 -10.27 -25.12
C SER A 303 10.58 -10.56 -23.82
N ASN A 304 11.34 -11.67 -23.82
CA ASN A 304 12.20 -12.10 -22.72
C ASN A 304 13.51 -12.66 -23.29
N ASN A 305 14.18 -11.83 -24.11
CA ASN A 305 15.36 -12.21 -24.86
C ASN A 305 16.69 -11.89 -24.13
N CYS A 306 16.62 -11.36 -22.91
CA CYS A 306 17.79 -11.16 -22.05
C CYS A 306 18.00 -12.37 -21.14
N ASN A 307 19.15 -13.04 -21.26
CA ASN A 307 19.53 -14.19 -20.45
C ASN A 307 20.18 -13.82 -19.10
N LYS A 308 20.40 -12.51 -18.84
CA LYS A 308 20.95 -12.06 -17.56
C LYS A 308 19.97 -12.47 -16.44
N PRO A 309 20.46 -13.06 -15.32
CA PRO A 309 19.61 -13.31 -14.15
C PRO A 309 19.15 -11.99 -13.54
N ASP A 310 18.03 -12.03 -12.80
CA ASP A 310 17.57 -10.89 -12.03
C ASP A 310 18.59 -10.53 -10.94
N TYR A 311 18.50 -9.30 -10.46
CA TYR A 311 19.34 -8.83 -9.36
C TYR A 311 18.91 -9.46 -8.04
N LYS A 312 19.88 -9.91 -7.26
CA LYS A 312 19.61 -10.40 -5.91
C LYS A 312 19.18 -9.27 -4.99
N GLN A 313 18.39 -9.59 -3.97
CA GLN A 313 17.98 -8.61 -2.96
C GLN A 313 19.17 -7.92 -2.26
N SER A 314 20.31 -8.59 -2.17
CA SER A 314 21.56 -7.98 -1.68
C SER A 314 22.17 -6.94 -2.63
N GLU A 315 21.80 -6.94 -3.92
CA GLU A 315 22.38 -6.09 -4.98
C GLU A 315 21.52 -4.87 -5.31
N VAL A 316 20.25 -4.83 -4.87
CA VAL A 316 19.30 -3.75 -5.23
C VAL A 316 19.51 -2.44 -4.44
N GLY A 317 20.47 -2.41 -3.51
CA GLY A 317 20.75 -1.23 -2.69
C GLY A 317 19.75 -1.04 -1.53
N THR A 318 19.85 0.10 -0.88
CA THR A 318 18.90 0.54 0.15
C THR A 318 17.77 1.30 -0.50
N PRO A 319 16.49 1.07 -0.14
CA PRO A 319 15.38 1.89 -0.64
C PRO A 319 15.64 3.37 -0.36
N ASP A 320 15.31 4.22 -1.32
CA ASP A 320 15.57 5.66 -1.23
C ASP A 320 14.24 6.44 -1.26
N TYR A 321 13.84 7.01 -0.12
CA TYR A 321 12.60 7.79 0.05
C TYR A 321 12.78 9.29 -0.24
N THR A 322 13.95 9.73 -0.66
CA THR A 322 14.16 11.13 -1.08
C THR A 322 13.24 11.46 -2.26
N ASP A 323 12.87 12.74 -2.41
CA ASP A 323 11.85 13.27 -3.33
C ASP A 323 10.40 13.05 -2.89
N LEU A 324 10.09 12.08 -2.02
CA LEU A 324 8.75 11.91 -1.45
C LEU A 324 8.54 12.87 -0.27
N TYR A 325 7.37 13.47 -0.21
CA TYR A 325 7.00 14.39 0.87
C TYR A 325 6.52 13.62 2.11
N LEU A 326 7.43 12.96 2.85
CA LEU A 326 7.10 12.10 3.98
C LEU A 326 6.23 12.79 5.04
N ASN A 327 6.41 14.10 5.23
CA ASN A 327 5.64 14.93 6.15
C ASN A 327 4.21 15.25 5.66
N LYS A 328 3.84 14.89 4.43
CA LYS A 328 2.50 15.13 3.87
C LYS A 328 1.54 13.96 4.06
N TYR A 329 2.05 12.77 4.38
CA TYR A 329 1.19 11.62 4.64
C TYR A 329 0.33 11.84 5.88
N ILE A 330 -0.88 11.29 5.87
CA ILE A 330 -1.87 11.47 6.93
C ILE A 330 -2.18 10.15 7.64
N SER A 331 -2.24 10.18 8.97
CA SER A 331 -2.50 9.00 9.80
C SER A 331 -4.00 8.88 10.06
N VAL A 332 -4.69 8.03 9.28
CA VAL A 332 -6.12 7.77 9.40
C VAL A 332 -6.38 6.48 10.19
N ILE A 333 -7.43 6.45 11.01
CA ILE A 333 -7.91 5.28 11.75
C ILE A 333 -9.35 5.03 11.34
N GLU A 334 -9.55 4.20 10.32
CA GLU A 334 -10.88 3.85 9.80
C GLU A 334 -11.66 2.95 10.78
N ILE A 335 -10.96 2.01 11.42
CA ILE A 335 -11.54 1.04 12.35
C ILE A 335 -10.81 1.14 13.70
N ALA A 336 -11.57 1.17 14.79
CA ALA A 336 -11.05 1.12 16.16
C ALA A 336 -10.43 -0.25 16.49
N ASN A 337 -9.27 -0.52 15.94
CA ASN A 337 -8.54 -1.78 16.04
C ASN A 337 -7.06 -1.50 16.32
N PRO A 338 -6.41 -2.17 17.30
CA PRO A 338 -5.01 -1.90 17.66
C PRO A 338 -4.03 -2.01 16.49
N MET A 339 -4.25 -2.94 15.56
CA MET A 339 -3.39 -3.08 14.40
C MET A 339 -3.60 -1.96 13.38
N HIS A 340 -4.83 -1.45 13.23
CA HIS A 340 -5.09 -0.27 12.38
C HIS A 340 -4.41 0.98 12.93
N SER A 341 -4.43 1.19 14.25
CA SER A 341 -3.67 2.25 14.90
C SER A 341 -2.18 2.12 14.56
N LEU A 342 -1.60 0.92 14.73
CA LEU A 342 -0.19 0.66 14.42
C LEU A 342 0.13 0.91 12.93
N TRP A 343 -0.71 0.43 12.01
CA TRP A 343 -0.49 0.66 10.57
C TRP A 343 -0.56 2.13 10.21
N SER A 344 -1.41 2.89 10.89
CA SER A 344 -1.61 4.33 10.66
C SER A 344 -0.58 5.19 11.36
N ASP A 345 0.09 4.67 12.40
CA ASP A 345 1.12 5.39 13.11
C ASP A 345 2.42 5.44 12.31
N GLY A 346 3.07 6.57 12.38
CA GLY A 346 4.42 6.75 11.89
C GLY A 346 4.56 6.66 10.37
N ARG A 347 5.76 6.96 9.96
CA ARG A 347 6.22 6.93 8.57
C ARG A 347 7.13 5.72 8.38
N TRP A 348 6.61 4.54 8.68
CA TRP A 348 7.34 3.27 8.67
C TRP A 348 8.29 3.15 7.49
N ASN A 349 9.59 3.08 7.75
CA ASN A 349 10.56 2.65 6.77
C ASN A 349 10.26 1.20 6.37
N LYS A 350 10.04 0.94 5.09
CA LYS A 350 9.69 -0.40 4.62
C LYS A 350 10.93 -1.12 4.09
N LEU A 351 11.18 -2.29 4.64
CA LEU A 351 12.24 -3.21 4.24
C LEU A 351 11.68 -4.61 4.06
N THR A 352 12.40 -5.45 3.34
CA THR A 352 12.12 -6.87 3.17
C THR A 352 13.30 -7.67 3.72
N MET A 353 13.04 -8.65 4.60
CA MET A 353 14.07 -9.56 5.11
C MET A 353 14.42 -10.64 4.10
N ALA A 354 13.40 -11.09 3.36
CA ALA A 354 13.56 -12.10 2.32
C ALA A 354 12.59 -11.85 1.18
N HIS A 355 13.04 -12.01 -0.05
CA HIS A 355 12.15 -12.09 -1.20
C HIS A 355 11.44 -13.43 -1.19
N GLY A 356 10.13 -13.45 -1.47
CA GLY A 356 9.32 -14.65 -1.54
C GLY A 356 8.99 -15.32 -0.21
N CYS A 357 8.28 -16.43 -0.28
CA CYS A 357 7.83 -17.19 0.88
C CYS A 357 8.62 -18.48 1.05
N TYR A 358 9.30 -18.65 2.19
CA TYR A 358 10.07 -19.86 2.48
C TYR A 358 9.22 -21.14 2.60
N TRP A 359 7.90 -21.01 2.80
CA TRP A 359 6.99 -22.15 2.84
C TRP A 359 6.55 -22.57 1.44
N GLY A 360 5.96 -21.67 0.66
CA GLY A 360 5.63 -21.85 -0.75
C GLY A 360 4.70 -23.04 -1.08
N LYS A 361 3.80 -23.48 -0.15
CA LYS A 361 2.97 -24.69 -0.31
C LYS A 361 1.49 -24.46 -0.13
N CYS A 362 1.07 -23.30 0.38
CA CYS A 362 -0.34 -23.05 0.64
C CYS A 362 -1.15 -23.10 -0.65
N THR A 363 -2.23 -23.90 -0.65
CA THR A 363 -3.04 -24.16 -1.85
C THR A 363 -3.93 -22.99 -2.28
N PHE A 364 -4.03 -21.94 -1.47
CA PHE A 364 -4.73 -20.70 -1.82
C PHE A 364 -3.80 -19.60 -2.37
N CYS A 365 -2.48 -19.79 -2.29
CA CYS A 365 -1.51 -18.86 -2.86
C CYS A 365 -1.17 -19.26 -4.29
N ASP A 366 -1.06 -18.28 -5.18
CA ASP A 366 -0.47 -18.54 -6.50
C ASP A 366 1.05 -18.69 -6.40
N ILE A 367 1.48 -19.92 -6.13
CA ILE A 367 2.91 -20.27 -6.01
C ILE A 367 3.65 -20.29 -7.35
N SER A 368 2.99 -19.99 -8.47
CA SER A 368 3.63 -19.83 -9.77
C SER A 368 4.29 -18.45 -9.94
N LEU A 369 3.85 -17.48 -9.15
CA LEU A 369 4.37 -16.11 -9.17
C LEU A 369 5.77 -16.04 -8.56
N ASP A 370 6.71 -15.39 -9.25
CA ASP A 370 8.12 -15.35 -8.85
C ASP A 370 8.31 -14.74 -7.46
N TYR A 371 7.55 -13.71 -7.09
CA TYR A 371 7.63 -13.07 -5.78
C TYR A 371 7.14 -13.95 -4.60
N ILE A 372 6.48 -15.09 -4.87
CA ILE A 372 6.15 -16.11 -3.88
C ILE A 372 7.12 -17.29 -3.98
N LYS A 373 7.43 -17.73 -5.20
CA LYS A 373 8.20 -18.94 -5.49
C LYS A 373 9.68 -18.82 -5.17
N ILE A 374 10.28 -17.67 -5.47
CA ILE A 374 11.72 -17.44 -5.29
C ILE A 374 11.97 -16.98 -3.87
N TYR A 375 12.55 -17.86 -3.05
CA TYR A 375 12.93 -17.49 -1.68
C TYR A 375 14.40 -17.07 -1.61
N GLU A 376 14.63 -15.79 -1.28
CA GLU A 376 15.96 -15.21 -1.19
C GLU A 376 16.12 -14.34 0.06
N PRO A 377 16.72 -14.87 1.15
CA PRO A 377 16.94 -14.12 2.38
C PRO A 377 18.12 -13.17 2.25
N ILE A 378 18.04 -12.04 2.96
CA ILE A 378 19.12 -11.05 3.09
C ILE A 378 19.90 -11.31 4.39
N ALA A 379 21.23 -11.11 4.37
CA ALA A 379 22.03 -11.21 5.59
C ALA A 379 21.59 -10.16 6.63
N ALA A 380 21.48 -10.56 7.90
CA ALA A 380 21.05 -9.66 8.98
C ALA A 380 21.94 -8.42 9.13
N THR A 381 23.26 -8.55 8.89
CA THR A 381 24.19 -7.41 8.89
C THR A 381 23.84 -6.38 7.83
N LEU A 382 23.54 -6.81 6.60
CA LEU A 382 23.13 -5.91 5.52
C LEU A 382 21.75 -5.27 5.79
N LEU A 383 20.83 -6.01 6.43
CA LEU A 383 19.54 -5.42 6.84
C LEU A 383 19.75 -4.29 7.83
N VAL A 384 20.61 -4.46 8.83
CA VAL A 384 20.89 -3.41 9.83
C VAL A 384 21.66 -2.25 9.19
N ASP A 385 22.60 -2.49 8.25
CA ASP A 385 23.23 -1.42 7.46
C ASP A 385 22.18 -0.55 6.74
N ARG A 386 21.19 -1.19 6.11
CA ARG A 386 20.07 -0.49 5.46
C ARG A 386 19.17 0.25 6.45
N MET A 387 18.94 -0.31 7.64
CA MET A 387 18.19 0.37 8.69
C MET A 387 18.90 1.64 9.14
N GLU A 388 20.22 1.59 9.41
CA GLU A 388 21.01 2.76 9.79
C GLU A 388 21.03 3.84 8.68
N GLU A 389 21.16 3.42 7.43
CA GLU A 389 21.09 4.35 6.28
C GLU A 389 19.72 5.02 6.17
N LEU A 390 18.62 4.27 6.33
CA LEU A 390 17.26 4.81 6.28
C LEU A 390 17.01 5.78 7.43
N ILE A 391 17.41 5.46 8.65
CA ILE A 391 17.31 6.38 9.80
C ILE A 391 18.04 7.70 9.49
N SER A 392 19.25 7.60 8.95
CA SER A 392 20.02 8.80 8.60
C SER A 392 19.35 9.66 7.55
N LYS A 393 18.64 9.06 6.58
CA LYS A 393 17.99 9.77 5.47
C LYS A 393 16.60 10.29 5.80
N THR A 394 15.82 9.53 6.57
CA THR A 394 14.40 9.84 6.85
C THR A 394 14.19 10.47 8.21
N GLY A 395 15.09 10.24 9.17
CA GLY A 395 14.91 10.60 10.57
C GLY A 395 13.98 9.67 11.35
N GLU A 396 13.40 8.64 10.70
CA GLU A 396 12.41 7.74 11.28
C GLU A 396 13.04 6.43 11.76
N ASN A 397 12.78 6.05 13.02
CA ASN A 397 13.30 4.84 13.65
C ASN A 397 12.33 3.66 13.59
N GLY A 398 11.17 3.82 12.95
CA GLY A 398 10.16 2.78 12.80
C GLY A 398 10.37 1.98 11.52
N PHE A 399 10.22 0.64 11.59
CA PHE A 399 10.36 -0.25 10.45
C PHE A 399 9.17 -1.20 10.32
N HIS A 400 8.65 -1.30 9.11
CA HIS A 400 7.75 -2.36 8.71
C HIS A 400 8.47 -3.28 7.73
N PHE A 401 8.74 -4.52 8.15
CA PHE A 401 9.26 -5.53 7.24
C PHE A 401 8.09 -6.14 6.47
N VAL A 402 8.05 -5.85 5.16
CA VAL A 402 6.93 -6.19 4.25
C VAL A 402 7.07 -7.59 3.65
N ASP A 403 7.56 -8.54 4.42
CA ASP A 403 7.77 -9.92 4.01
C ASP A 403 6.43 -10.64 3.80
N GLU A 404 6.38 -11.62 2.90
CA GLU A 404 5.27 -12.57 2.82
C GLU A 404 5.20 -13.44 4.08
N ALA A 405 6.36 -13.83 4.60
CA ALA A 405 6.52 -14.50 5.87
C ALA A 405 7.97 -14.41 6.35
N ALA A 406 8.24 -13.59 7.35
CA ALA A 406 9.59 -13.45 7.91
C ALA A 406 10.04 -14.74 8.61
N PRO A 407 11.22 -15.30 8.25
CA PRO A 407 11.67 -16.57 8.82
C PRO A 407 12.15 -16.39 10.26
N PRO A 408 11.78 -17.30 11.19
CA PRO A 408 12.20 -17.21 12.60
C PRO A 408 13.72 -17.12 12.80
N SER A 409 14.50 -17.85 12.01
CA SER A 409 15.97 -17.84 12.08
C SER A 409 16.58 -16.50 11.68
N LEU A 410 16.03 -15.87 10.63
CA LEU A 410 16.49 -14.56 10.18
C LEU A 410 16.06 -13.46 11.14
N MET A 411 14.83 -13.52 11.68
CA MET A 411 14.37 -12.61 12.73
C MET A 411 15.27 -12.69 13.97
N LYS A 412 15.70 -13.90 14.37
CA LYS A 412 16.68 -14.09 15.45
C LYS A 412 18.01 -13.40 15.12
N ALA A 413 18.54 -13.61 13.93
CA ALA A 413 19.81 -13.02 13.52
C ALA A 413 19.72 -11.48 13.46
N LEU A 414 18.62 -10.94 12.93
CA LEU A 414 18.32 -9.52 12.90
C LEU A 414 18.27 -8.92 14.31
N ALA A 415 17.53 -9.56 15.23
CA ALA A 415 17.42 -9.10 16.61
C ALA A 415 18.78 -9.04 17.32
N LEU A 416 19.60 -10.07 17.14
CA LEU A 416 20.96 -10.10 17.71
C LEU A 416 21.85 -8.99 17.14
N GLU A 417 21.78 -8.72 15.84
CA GLU A 417 22.58 -7.66 15.21
C GLU A 417 22.12 -6.26 15.64
N ILE A 418 20.81 -6.02 15.74
CA ILE A 418 20.23 -4.76 16.28
C ILE A 418 20.76 -4.51 17.70
N ILE A 419 20.68 -5.52 18.59
CA ILE A 419 21.14 -5.42 19.98
C ILE A 419 22.66 -5.19 20.04
N LYS A 420 23.43 -5.93 19.26
CA LYS A 420 24.90 -5.81 19.18
C LYS A 420 25.33 -4.40 18.77
N ARG A 421 24.64 -3.78 17.80
CA ARG A 421 24.91 -2.40 17.36
C ARG A 421 24.28 -1.35 18.26
N LYS A 422 23.53 -1.76 19.29
CA LYS A 422 22.78 -0.85 20.19
C LYS A 422 21.84 0.10 19.44
N LEU A 423 21.28 -0.37 18.32
CA LEU A 423 20.36 0.43 17.51
C LEU A 423 19.01 0.50 18.21
N ILE A 424 18.49 1.70 18.41
CA ILE A 424 17.18 1.93 19.04
C ILE A 424 16.14 2.11 17.96
N VAL A 425 15.32 1.10 17.76
CA VAL A 425 14.31 1.03 16.71
C VAL A 425 13.03 0.37 17.21
N THR A 426 11.95 0.61 16.48
CA THR A 426 10.66 -0.08 16.63
C THR A 426 10.34 -0.77 15.32
N TRP A 427 9.95 -2.05 15.37
CA TRP A 427 9.66 -2.77 14.14
C TRP A 427 8.55 -3.82 14.30
N TRP A 428 7.93 -4.17 13.18
CA TRP A 428 6.92 -5.21 13.06
C TRP A 428 6.98 -5.88 11.68
N THR A 429 6.38 -7.08 11.56
CA THR A 429 6.46 -7.88 10.33
C THR A 429 5.33 -8.91 10.23
N ASN A 430 5.17 -9.47 9.02
CA ASN A 430 4.33 -10.63 8.78
C ASN A 430 5.11 -11.93 9.03
N ILE A 431 4.45 -12.89 9.66
CA ILE A 431 5.01 -14.20 10.00
C ILE A 431 4.06 -15.34 9.66
N ARG A 432 4.57 -16.56 9.76
CA ARG A 432 3.77 -17.78 9.92
C ARG A 432 3.87 -18.21 11.39
N PHE A 433 2.77 -18.67 11.99
CA PHE A 433 2.76 -19.09 13.40
C PHE A 433 3.50 -20.44 13.60
N GLU A 434 4.79 -20.43 13.36
CA GLU A 434 5.65 -21.61 13.43
C GLU A 434 6.09 -21.95 14.85
N LYS A 435 6.20 -23.25 15.17
CA LYS A 435 6.65 -23.74 16.49
C LYS A 435 8.01 -23.21 16.93
N ASN A 436 8.83 -22.72 15.98
CA ASN A 436 10.14 -22.16 16.23
C ASN A 436 10.10 -20.80 16.94
N PHE A 437 8.94 -20.13 16.99
CA PHE A 437 8.72 -18.95 17.82
C PHE A 437 8.52 -19.36 19.29
N THR A 438 9.62 -19.81 19.92
CA THR A 438 9.67 -20.14 21.35
C THR A 438 9.54 -18.88 22.20
N ALA A 439 9.21 -19.03 23.50
CA ALA A 439 9.13 -17.89 24.42
C ALA A 439 10.44 -17.09 24.46
N ASP A 440 11.59 -17.77 24.53
CA ASP A 440 12.90 -17.12 24.55
C ASP A 440 13.17 -16.31 23.28
N LEU A 441 12.80 -16.84 22.11
CA LEU A 441 12.91 -16.09 20.86
C LEU A 441 12.00 -14.85 20.88
N CYS A 442 10.76 -14.97 21.35
CA CYS A 442 9.85 -13.82 21.43
C CYS A 442 10.40 -12.72 22.38
N PHE A 443 10.99 -13.08 23.53
CA PHE A 443 11.64 -12.10 24.40
C PHE A 443 12.85 -11.45 23.74
N LEU A 444 13.65 -12.19 22.98
CA LEU A 444 14.77 -11.64 22.20
C LEU A 444 14.28 -10.65 21.14
N LEU A 445 13.21 -10.99 20.41
CA LEU A 445 12.60 -10.09 19.43
C LEU A 445 12.10 -8.81 20.11
N LYS A 446 11.43 -8.92 21.26
CA LYS A 446 11.00 -7.75 22.03
C LYS A 446 12.18 -6.86 22.43
N ALA A 447 13.26 -7.45 22.92
CA ALA A 447 14.47 -6.72 23.32
C ALA A 447 15.11 -5.96 22.14
N SER A 448 14.91 -6.41 20.90
CA SER A 448 15.38 -5.72 19.67
C SER A 448 14.42 -4.66 19.12
N GLY A 449 13.28 -4.41 19.80
CA GLY A 449 12.30 -3.42 19.38
C GLY A 449 11.12 -3.95 18.59
N CYS A 450 10.92 -5.28 18.48
CA CYS A 450 9.71 -5.86 17.90
C CYS A 450 8.50 -5.52 18.77
N ILE A 451 7.46 -4.91 18.18
CA ILE A 451 6.24 -4.51 18.90
C ILE A 451 5.00 -5.28 18.46
N ALA A 452 5.00 -5.78 17.24
CA ALA A 452 3.85 -6.51 16.69
C ALA A 452 4.27 -7.53 15.64
N VAL A 453 3.42 -8.54 15.47
CA VAL A 453 3.49 -9.48 14.36
C VAL A 453 2.10 -9.72 13.78
N SER A 454 2.03 -9.88 12.46
CA SER A 454 0.84 -10.33 11.75
C SER A 454 1.05 -11.74 11.22
N GLY A 455 0.09 -12.64 11.41
CA GLY A 455 0.22 -14.00 10.91
C GLY A 455 -1.10 -14.59 10.43
N GLY A 456 -1.04 -15.53 9.51
CA GLY A 456 -2.23 -16.23 9.01
C GLY A 456 -2.57 -17.45 9.87
N LEU A 457 -3.65 -17.38 10.68
CA LEU A 457 -4.35 -18.56 11.18
C LEU A 457 -5.21 -19.14 10.06
N GLU A 458 -5.73 -18.28 9.19
CA GLU A 458 -6.67 -18.54 8.10
C GLU A 458 -8.02 -19.05 8.63
N VAL A 459 -8.07 -20.35 9.01
CA VAL A 459 -9.26 -20.99 9.56
C VAL A 459 -8.89 -21.74 10.84
N ALA A 460 -9.70 -21.66 11.88
CA ALA A 460 -9.45 -22.39 13.13
C ALA A 460 -10.01 -23.83 13.06
N SER A 461 -9.63 -24.58 12.02
CA SER A 461 -9.97 -25.97 11.78
C SER A 461 -8.73 -26.73 11.30
N ASP A 462 -8.25 -27.71 12.07
CA ASP A 462 -7.08 -28.51 11.69
C ASP A 462 -7.29 -29.29 10.39
N ARG A 463 -8.54 -29.68 10.09
CA ARG A 463 -8.90 -30.32 8.80
C ARG A 463 -8.64 -29.35 7.64
N LEU A 464 -9.12 -28.14 7.75
CA LEU A 464 -8.97 -27.12 6.70
C LEU A 464 -7.52 -26.64 6.60
N LEU A 465 -6.82 -26.44 7.73
CA LEU A 465 -5.39 -26.10 7.75
C LEU A 465 -4.54 -27.15 7.05
N LYS A 466 -4.89 -28.43 7.18
CA LYS A 466 -4.24 -29.52 6.45
C LYS A 466 -4.58 -29.48 4.96
N LEU A 467 -5.84 -29.21 4.60
CA LEU A 467 -6.28 -29.07 3.21
C LEU A 467 -5.60 -27.91 2.50
N ILE A 468 -5.43 -26.79 3.22
CA ILE A 468 -4.70 -25.58 2.76
C ILE A 468 -3.18 -25.84 2.62
N ASP A 469 -2.66 -26.91 3.20
CA ASP A 469 -1.22 -27.18 3.38
C ASP A 469 -0.50 -26.02 4.11
N LYS A 470 -1.19 -25.46 5.14
CA LYS A 470 -0.63 -24.34 5.93
C LYS A 470 0.56 -24.77 6.79
N GLY A 471 0.64 -26.05 7.17
CA GLY A 471 1.73 -26.62 7.98
C GLY A 471 1.72 -26.19 9.45
N VAL A 472 0.58 -25.72 9.96
CA VAL A 472 0.35 -25.38 11.38
C VAL A 472 -0.96 -26.02 11.86
N THR A 473 -1.13 -26.13 13.18
CA THR A 473 -2.39 -26.55 13.82
C THR A 473 -2.95 -25.41 14.67
N VAL A 474 -4.24 -25.45 15.00
CA VAL A 474 -4.89 -24.48 15.88
C VAL A 474 -4.19 -24.41 17.23
N THR A 475 -3.84 -25.55 17.83
CA THR A 475 -3.11 -25.64 19.09
C THR A 475 -1.73 -24.99 19.00
N GLN A 476 -1.00 -25.21 17.90
CA GLN A 476 0.30 -24.57 17.67
C GLN A 476 0.16 -23.05 17.57
N VAL A 477 -0.84 -22.55 16.83
CA VAL A 477 -1.09 -21.12 16.72
C VAL A 477 -1.39 -20.51 18.08
N ALA A 478 -2.27 -21.12 18.88
CA ALA A 478 -2.57 -20.65 20.23
C ALA A 478 -1.32 -20.59 21.13
N GLN A 479 -0.42 -21.58 21.03
CA GLN A 479 0.85 -21.58 21.79
C GLN A 479 1.79 -20.48 21.32
N VAL A 480 1.93 -20.28 20.01
CA VAL A 480 2.84 -19.27 19.43
C VAL A 480 2.34 -17.85 19.73
N THR A 481 1.05 -17.60 19.54
CA THR A 481 0.45 -16.29 19.87
C THR A 481 0.61 -15.96 21.35
N ARG A 482 0.45 -16.97 22.24
CA ARG A 482 0.72 -16.83 23.69
C ARG A 482 2.18 -16.47 23.96
N ASN A 483 3.15 -17.03 23.22
CA ASN A 483 4.57 -16.72 23.41
C ASN A 483 4.86 -15.25 23.06
N PHE A 484 4.31 -14.75 21.96
CA PHE A 484 4.42 -13.34 21.57
C PHE A 484 3.76 -12.41 22.60
N THR A 485 2.51 -12.71 23.00
CA THR A 485 1.79 -11.88 23.97
C THR A 485 2.51 -11.83 25.34
N LYS A 486 3.06 -12.95 25.81
CA LYS A 486 3.88 -12.97 27.03
C LYS A 486 5.13 -12.09 26.95
N ALA A 487 5.68 -11.91 25.76
CA ALA A 487 6.78 -11.00 25.50
C ALA A 487 6.34 -9.55 25.25
N ASN A 488 5.06 -9.23 25.43
CA ASN A 488 4.51 -7.90 25.14
C ASN A 488 4.67 -7.51 23.66
N ILE A 489 4.48 -8.46 22.76
CA ILE A 489 4.40 -8.26 21.31
C ILE A 489 2.95 -8.49 20.89
N MET A 490 2.34 -7.49 20.28
CA MET A 490 0.96 -7.56 19.77
C MET A 490 0.86 -8.57 18.64
N VAL A 491 -0.24 -9.34 18.61
CA VAL A 491 -0.50 -10.34 17.59
C VAL A 491 -1.76 -9.97 16.82
N HIS A 492 -1.60 -9.84 15.51
CA HIS A 492 -2.68 -9.75 14.54
C HIS A 492 -2.83 -11.08 13.78
N SER A 493 -4.06 -11.48 13.47
CA SER A 493 -4.30 -12.68 12.66
C SER A 493 -5.13 -12.39 11.43
N TYR A 494 -4.64 -12.81 10.27
CA TYR A 494 -5.45 -12.95 9.07
C TYR A 494 -6.31 -14.20 9.19
N LEU A 495 -7.60 -14.03 8.90
CA LEU A 495 -8.62 -15.06 8.99
C LEU A 495 -9.39 -15.13 7.69
N MET A 496 -9.89 -16.32 7.34
CA MET A 496 -10.57 -16.57 6.08
C MET A 496 -11.83 -17.41 6.32
N TYR A 497 -12.85 -17.18 5.52
CA TYR A 497 -14.05 -18.02 5.45
C TYR A 497 -14.44 -18.30 4.00
N GLY A 498 -15.22 -19.37 3.80
CA GLY A 498 -15.69 -19.77 2.48
C GLY A 498 -14.66 -20.56 1.66
N TYR A 499 -13.63 -21.12 2.31
CA TYR A 499 -12.69 -22.00 1.63
C TYR A 499 -13.41 -23.27 1.08
N PRO A 500 -13.05 -23.79 -0.10
CA PRO A 500 -13.70 -24.96 -0.69
C PRO A 500 -13.82 -26.12 0.30
N THR A 501 -15.02 -26.70 0.40
CA THR A 501 -15.42 -27.75 1.36
C THR A 501 -15.57 -27.32 2.82
N GLN A 502 -15.36 -26.04 3.17
CA GLN A 502 -15.68 -25.54 4.50
C GLN A 502 -17.19 -25.60 4.71
N THR A 503 -17.59 -26.23 5.81
CA THR A 503 -19.00 -26.29 6.21
C THR A 503 -19.40 -25.05 7.01
N GLU A 504 -20.71 -24.78 7.09
CA GLU A 504 -21.27 -23.73 7.94
C GLU A 504 -20.85 -23.93 9.40
N GLN A 505 -20.92 -25.17 9.90
CA GLN A 505 -20.52 -25.50 11.27
C GLN A 505 -19.03 -25.20 11.50
N GLU A 506 -18.14 -25.54 10.56
CA GLU A 506 -16.71 -25.20 10.68
C GLU A 506 -16.46 -23.69 10.68
N THR A 507 -17.30 -22.90 9.99
CA THR A 507 -17.22 -21.44 10.05
C THR A 507 -17.61 -20.92 11.44
N ILE A 508 -18.69 -21.47 12.02
CA ILE A 508 -19.13 -21.12 13.38
C ILE A 508 -18.08 -21.54 14.43
N ASP A 509 -17.56 -22.76 14.32
CA ASP A 509 -16.53 -23.29 15.23
C ASP A 509 -15.24 -22.46 15.14
N SER A 510 -14.85 -22.04 13.90
CA SER A 510 -13.71 -21.16 13.69
C SER A 510 -13.89 -19.80 14.35
N LEU A 511 -15.08 -19.19 14.20
CA LEU A 511 -15.41 -17.93 14.85
C LEU A 511 -15.35 -18.06 16.39
N GLU A 512 -15.93 -19.11 16.95
CA GLU A 512 -15.89 -19.37 18.39
C GLU A 512 -14.47 -19.58 18.92
N MET A 513 -13.65 -20.35 18.19
CA MET A 513 -12.25 -20.53 18.56
C MET A 513 -11.48 -19.22 18.56
N VAL A 514 -11.67 -18.38 17.54
CA VAL A 514 -11.06 -17.05 17.46
C VAL A 514 -11.55 -16.17 18.61
N ARG A 515 -12.85 -16.18 18.93
CA ARG A 515 -13.42 -15.48 20.08
C ARG A 515 -12.72 -15.88 21.39
N GLN A 516 -12.46 -17.19 21.58
CA GLN A 516 -11.72 -17.68 22.76
C GLN A 516 -10.27 -17.17 22.78
N LEU A 517 -9.57 -17.16 21.63
CA LEU A 517 -8.20 -16.61 21.55
C LEU A 517 -8.14 -15.12 21.95
N PHE A 518 -9.17 -14.33 21.56
CA PHE A 518 -9.32 -12.95 22.02
C PHE A 518 -9.61 -12.89 23.53
N GLN A 519 -10.54 -13.71 24.02
CA GLN A 519 -10.96 -13.70 25.42
C GLN A 519 -9.81 -14.03 26.38
N ILE A 520 -8.92 -14.96 26.02
CA ILE A 520 -7.74 -15.29 26.83
C ILE A 520 -6.55 -14.35 26.55
N GLY A 521 -6.72 -13.34 25.70
CA GLY A 521 -5.77 -12.26 25.44
C GLY A 521 -4.53 -12.66 24.66
N VAL A 522 -4.53 -13.78 23.92
CA VAL A 522 -3.39 -14.20 23.10
C VAL A 522 -3.48 -13.72 21.65
N LEU A 523 -4.60 -13.13 21.28
CA LEU A 523 -4.82 -12.45 20.02
C LEU A 523 -5.43 -11.07 20.32
N GLN A 524 -4.86 -10.00 19.79
CA GLN A 524 -5.29 -8.63 20.04
C GLN A 524 -6.01 -8.00 18.84
N SER A 525 -5.83 -8.56 17.66
CA SER A 525 -6.43 -8.06 16.42
C SER A 525 -6.66 -9.20 15.43
N GLY A 526 -7.69 -9.11 14.62
CA GLY A 526 -7.98 -10.08 13.57
C GLY A 526 -8.77 -9.46 12.43
N PHE A 527 -8.53 -9.94 11.22
CA PHE A 527 -9.25 -9.49 10.03
C PHE A 527 -9.77 -10.70 9.25
N TRP A 528 -11.06 -10.71 8.94
CA TRP A 528 -11.73 -11.76 8.19
C TRP A 528 -11.82 -11.40 6.71
N HIS A 529 -11.35 -12.31 5.86
CA HIS A 529 -11.47 -12.22 4.41
C HIS A 529 -12.35 -13.35 3.88
N GLN A 530 -13.15 -13.05 2.88
CA GLN A 530 -13.79 -14.10 2.11
C GLN A 530 -12.76 -14.73 1.17
N PHE A 531 -12.74 -16.06 1.11
CA PHE A 531 -11.92 -16.76 0.13
C PHE A 531 -12.33 -16.35 -1.29
N ALA A 532 -11.36 -16.02 -2.10
CA ALA A 532 -11.52 -15.80 -3.53
C ALA A 532 -10.59 -16.75 -4.28
N LEU A 533 -11.12 -17.43 -5.28
CA LEU A 533 -10.31 -18.21 -6.21
C LEU A 533 -9.68 -17.24 -7.19
N THR A 534 -8.36 -17.23 -7.25
CA THR A 534 -7.59 -16.42 -8.18
C THR A 534 -7.10 -17.24 -9.36
#